data_e07e169f6092dac28e30a7bcd1a8cb9f
#
_entry.id   e07e169f6092dac28e30a7bcd1a8cb9f
#
_cell.length_a   1.000
_cell.length_b   1.000
_cell.length_c   1.000
_cell.angle_alpha   90.00
_cell.angle_beta   90.00
_cell.angle_gamma   90.00
#
_symmetry.space_group_name_H-M   'P 1'
#
loop_
_entity.id
_entity.type
_entity.pdbx_description
1 polymer ?
#
loop_
_entity_poly.entity_id
_entity_poly.type
_entity_poly.pdbx_seq_one_letter_code
_entity_poly.pdbx_strand_id
1 'polypeptide(L)'
;IFNNKHSKKFLHQLVSSQLDMDRLDYLKRDSFFTGVTEGNIGTERIINMLNVVNDQLVIEEKGIYSIEKFLIARRLMYWQVYLHKTVVSAENTLIKILKRAKQLIQNGTDIFSSSALKMFLKNNYTANNFIKNDDILETFSKLDDHDIYSCLKEWANHDDFILSSLSIRILNRKPLKIKTQNEKFSEKEINKLKQKVSEKYNISIDDTNYLVFTGKVSNNAYQYHKTHINILMKNGEIKDITDASDQFNIDALSKTVNKYFLCYPKI
;
A
#
# COMPACT_ATOMS: atom_id res chain seq x y z
N ILE A 1 -12.09 -11.97 -18.24
CA ILE A 1 -12.30 -10.56 -17.84
C ILE A 1 -10.99 -10.02 -17.24
N PHE A 2 -10.46 -10.59 -16.16
CA PHE A 2 -9.24 -10.08 -15.46
C PHE A 2 -8.03 -9.90 -16.38
N ASN A 3 -7.76 -10.86 -17.25
CA ASN A 3 -6.62 -10.82 -18.19
C ASN A 3 -6.89 -10.01 -19.47
N ASN A 4 -7.97 -9.22 -19.51
CA ASN A 4 -8.39 -8.45 -20.68
C ASN A 4 -8.55 -9.28 -21.98
N LYS A 5 -8.88 -10.58 -21.85
CA LYS A 5 -9.08 -11.50 -23.00
C LYS A 5 -10.53 -11.66 -23.43
N HIS A 6 -11.48 -11.07 -22.68
CA HIS A 6 -12.90 -11.11 -23.02
C HIS A 6 -13.20 -10.20 -24.23
N SER A 7 -14.17 -10.57 -25.07
CA SER A 7 -14.55 -9.78 -26.25
C SER A 7 -15.07 -8.39 -25.89
N LYS A 8 -15.85 -8.27 -24.79
CA LYS A 8 -16.33 -6.99 -24.27
C LYS A 8 -15.25 -6.37 -23.35
N LYS A 9 -14.55 -5.34 -23.82
CA LYS A 9 -13.43 -4.71 -23.11
C LYS A 9 -13.86 -3.89 -21.88
N PHE A 10 -15.03 -3.27 -21.91
CA PHE A 10 -15.54 -2.52 -20.77
C PHE A 10 -15.70 -3.37 -19.50
N LEU A 11 -15.89 -4.69 -19.61
CA LEU A 11 -15.94 -5.58 -18.45
C LEU A 11 -14.61 -5.62 -17.69
N HIS A 12 -13.51 -5.54 -18.41
CA HIS A 12 -12.19 -5.43 -17.77
C HIS A 12 -12.05 -4.08 -17.05
N GLN A 13 -12.58 -2.99 -17.62
CA GLN A 13 -12.53 -1.67 -17.00
C GLN A 13 -13.33 -1.59 -15.70
N LEU A 14 -14.42 -2.36 -15.55
CA LEU A 14 -15.19 -2.43 -14.29
C LEU A 14 -14.37 -3.05 -13.13
N VAL A 15 -13.40 -3.90 -13.42
CA VAL A 15 -12.60 -4.61 -12.41
C VAL A 15 -11.14 -4.14 -12.35
N SER A 16 -10.66 -3.39 -13.34
CA SER A 16 -9.26 -2.96 -13.41
C SER A 16 -9.11 -1.67 -14.23
N SER A 17 -9.57 -0.56 -13.68
CA SER A 17 -9.39 0.77 -14.26
C SER A 17 -9.13 1.81 -13.19
N GLN A 18 -9.10 3.09 -13.54
CA GLN A 18 -8.98 4.16 -12.54
C GLN A 18 -10.31 4.46 -11.81
N LEU A 19 -11.42 4.03 -12.40
CA LEU A 19 -12.76 4.09 -11.82
C LEU A 19 -13.38 2.69 -11.86
N ASP A 20 -12.82 1.76 -11.10
CA ASP A 20 -13.35 0.41 -10.96
C ASP A 20 -14.21 0.25 -9.70
N MET A 21 -14.94 -0.85 -9.64
CA MET A 21 -15.88 -1.11 -8.55
C MET A 21 -15.17 -1.34 -7.21
N ASP A 22 -13.97 -1.90 -7.23
CA ASP A 22 -13.14 -2.08 -6.03
C ASP A 22 -12.78 -0.73 -5.38
N ARG A 23 -12.39 0.27 -6.19
CA ARG A 23 -12.10 1.62 -5.70
C ARG A 23 -13.33 2.32 -5.13
N LEU A 24 -14.48 2.15 -5.77
CA LEU A 24 -15.73 2.71 -5.26
C LEU A 24 -16.14 2.07 -3.94
N ASP A 25 -15.93 0.76 -3.79
CA ASP A 25 -16.21 0.04 -2.55
C ASP A 25 -15.27 0.47 -1.42
N TYR A 26 -13.95 0.28 -1.61
CA TYR A 26 -13.03 0.49 -0.50
C TYR A 26 -12.97 1.94 -0.03
N LEU A 27 -13.08 2.93 -0.92
CA LEU A 27 -13.11 4.33 -0.50
C LEU A 27 -14.29 4.62 0.43
N LYS A 28 -15.49 4.13 0.09
CA LYS A 28 -16.69 4.30 0.92
C LYS A 28 -16.55 3.53 2.24
N ARG A 29 -16.16 2.29 2.19
CA ARG A 29 -16.03 1.39 3.34
C ARG A 29 -14.95 1.89 4.30
N ASP A 30 -13.77 2.23 3.79
CA ASP A 30 -12.68 2.69 4.62
C ASP A 30 -12.93 4.09 5.20
N SER A 31 -13.62 4.98 4.46
CA SER A 31 -14.11 6.25 5.00
C SER A 31 -15.00 6.03 6.22
N PHE A 32 -15.92 5.09 6.14
CA PHE A 32 -16.83 4.75 7.25
C PHE A 32 -16.06 4.21 8.46
N PHE A 33 -15.21 3.20 8.28
CA PHE A 33 -14.52 2.53 9.39
C PHE A 33 -13.40 3.37 10.01
N THR A 34 -12.78 4.27 9.23
CA THR A 34 -11.71 5.17 9.75
C THR A 34 -12.25 6.48 10.30
N GLY A 35 -13.51 6.82 10.02
CA GLY A 35 -14.11 8.11 10.37
C GLY A 35 -13.56 9.29 9.55
N VAL A 36 -12.86 9.02 8.45
CA VAL A 36 -12.32 10.05 7.54
C VAL A 36 -13.36 10.42 6.51
N THR A 37 -14.11 11.49 6.75
CA THR A 37 -15.27 11.91 5.95
C THR A 37 -14.92 12.33 4.52
N GLU A 38 -13.68 12.69 4.25
CA GLU A 38 -13.18 13.05 2.91
C GLU A 38 -13.29 11.92 1.89
N GLY A 39 -13.33 10.66 2.36
CA GLY A 39 -13.57 9.48 1.52
C GLY A 39 -15.04 9.26 1.13
N ASN A 40 -15.97 10.06 1.65
CA ASN A 40 -17.39 9.91 1.32
C ASN A 40 -17.70 10.40 -0.11
N ILE A 41 -18.01 9.47 -0.98
CA ILE A 41 -18.33 9.67 -2.40
C ILE A 41 -19.75 9.21 -2.74
N GLY A 42 -20.33 9.84 -3.75
CA GLY A 42 -21.66 9.47 -4.27
C GLY A 42 -21.62 8.24 -5.18
N THR A 43 -21.24 7.06 -4.63
CA THR A 43 -21.05 5.82 -5.41
C THR A 43 -22.28 5.47 -6.27
N GLU A 44 -23.49 5.52 -5.71
CA GLU A 44 -24.72 5.22 -6.44
C GLU A 44 -24.92 6.16 -7.63
N ARG A 45 -24.65 7.46 -7.45
CA ARG A 45 -24.73 8.43 -8.53
C ARG A 45 -23.71 8.14 -9.61
N ILE A 46 -22.48 7.77 -9.25
CA ILE A 46 -21.45 7.40 -10.23
C ILE A 46 -21.91 6.18 -11.02
N ILE A 47 -22.40 5.13 -10.34
CA ILE A 47 -22.88 3.90 -11.00
C ILE A 47 -24.04 4.21 -11.96
N ASN A 48 -24.99 5.05 -11.55
CA ASN A 48 -26.13 5.43 -12.38
C ASN A 48 -25.74 6.29 -13.61
N MET A 49 -24.53 6.88 -13.61
CA MET A 49 -24.02 7.67 -14.73
C MET A 49 -23.07 6.86 -15.62
N LEU A 50 -22.78 5.58 -15.27
CA LEU A 50 -21.99 4.71 -16.12
C LEU A 50 -22.75 4.35 -17.40
N ASN A 51 -22.03 4.37 -18.50
CA ASN A 51 -22.54 3.94 -19.81
C ASN A 51 -21.43 3.24 -20.60
N VAL A 52 -21.76 2.64 -21.73
CA VAL A 52 -20.79 1.97 -22.61
C VAL A 52 -20.94 2.50 -24.03
N VAL A 53 -19.87 3.04 -24.59
CA VAL A 53 -19.80 3.52 -25.98
C VAL A 53 -18.56 2.91 -26.65
N ASN A 54 -18.75 2.31 -27.80
CA ASN A 54 -17.68 1.65 -28.58
C ASN A 54 -16.87 0.65 -27.72
N ASP A 55 -17.55 -0.15 -26.92
CA ASP A 55 -16.95 -1.15 -26.00
C ASP A 55 -16.02 -0.53 -24.93
N GLN A 56 -16.16 0.76 -24.65
CA GLN A 56 -15.45 1.48 -23.60
C GLN A 56 -16.41 1.97 -22.52
N LEU A 57 -15.97 1.88 -21.25
CA LEU A 57 -16.71 2.45 -20.13
C LEU A 57 -16.61 3.98 -20.20
N VAL A 58 -17.74 4.65 -20.12
CA VAL A 58 -17.85 6.11 -20.10
C VAL A 58 -18.75 6.57 -18.96
N ILE A 59 -18.59 7.82 -18.54
CA ILE A 59 -19.49 8.50 -17.61
C ILE A 59 -20.27 9.56 -18.37
N GLU A 60 -21.58 9.64 -18.18
CA GLU A 60 -22.37 10.73 -18.72
C GLU A 60 -21.90 12.10 -18.20
N GLU A 61 -21.97 13.15 -19.04
CA GLU A 61 -21.53 14.52 -18.70
C GLU A 61 -22.05 15.01 -17.34
N LYS A 62 -23.28 14.64 -16.96
CA LYS A 62 -23.87 14.97 -15.64
C LYS A 62 -23.11 14.40 -14.45
N GLY A 63 -22.22 13.41 -14.68
CA GLY A 63 -21.41 12.76 -13.67
C GLY A 63 -20.07 13.44 -13.40
N ILE A 64 -19.66 14.46 -14.17
CA ILE A 64 -18.33 15.12 -14.07
C ILE A 64 -17.98 15.47 -12.63
N TYR A 65 -18.83 16.21 -11.93
CA TYR A 65 -18.55 16.64 -10.54
C TYR A 65 -18.46 15.49 -9.54
N SER A 66 -19.14 14.37 -9.81
CA SER A 66 -19.04 13.17 -8.98
C SER A 66 -17.69 12.48 -9.17
N ILE A 67 -17.15 12.51 -10.39
CA ILE A 67 -15.82 11.98 -10.71
C ILE A 67 -14.71 12.86 -10.15
N GLU A 68 -14.84 14.18 -10.24
CA GLU A 68 -13.92 15.12 -9.60
C GLU A 68 -13.84 14.87 -8.09
N LYS A 69 -15.00 14.77 -7.43
CA LYS A 69 -15.08 14.45 -6.00
C LYS A 69 -14.43 13.10 -5.69
N PHE A 70 -14.66 12.08 -6.52
CA PHE A 70 -14.01 10.76 -6.37
C PHE A 70 -12.48 10.86 -6.44
N LEU A 71 -11.91 11.59 -7.40
CA LEU A 71 -10.47 11.76 -7.54
C LEU A 71 -9.86 12.51 -6.35
N ILE A 72 -10.55 13.55 -5.85
CA ILE A 72 -10.14 14.30 -4.66
C ILE A 72 -10.21 13.40 -3.43
N ALA A 73 -11.34 12.72 -3.21
CA ALA A 73 -11.53 11.80 -2.10
C ALA A 73 -10.45 10.73 -2.06
N ARG A 74 -10.16 10.11 -3.20
CA ARG A 74 -9.07 9.13 -3.33
C ARG A 74 -7.73 9.71 -2.90
N ARG A 75 -7.36 10.92 -3.37
CA ARG A 75 -6.09 11.57 -2.98
C ARG A 75 -6.01 11.83 -1.48
N LEU A 76 -7.10 12.29 -0.87
CA LEU A 76 -7.16 12.58 0.55
C LEU A 76 -7.10 11.31 1.39
N MET A 77 -7.85 10.27 1.03
CA MET A 77 -7.82 8.98 1.71
C MET A 77 -6.43 8.35 1.66
N TYR A 78 -5.72 8.47 0.52
CA TYR A 78 -4.33 8.00 0.44
C TYR A 78 -3.44 8.68 1.47
N TRP A 79 -3.52 10.00 1.63
CA TRP A 79 -2.68 10.71 2.60
C TRP A 79 -3.12 10.55 4.05
N GLN A 80 -4.43 10.50 4.30
CA GLN A 80 -4.96 10.47 5.66
C GLN A 80 -5.07 9.06 6.23
N VAL A 81 -5.22 8.04 5.38
CA VAL A 81 -5.41 6.65 5.80
C VAL A 81 -4.26 5.77 5.33
N TYR A 82 -4.15 5.49 4.03
CA TYR A 82 -3.25 4.45 3.52
C TYR A 82 -1.77 4.80 3.63
N LEU A 83 -1.40 6.06 3.44
CA LEU A 83 -0.03 6.58 3.57
C LEU A 83 0.16 7.38 4.86
N HIS A 84 -0.76 7.24 5.84
CA HIS A 84 -0.58 7.87 7.12
C HIS A 84 0.70 7.37 7.78
N LYS A 85 1.47 8.30 8.36
CA LYS A 85 2.80 8.01 8.94
C LYS A 85 2.84 6.79 9.87
N THR A 86 1.79 6.58 10.68
CA THR A 86 1.70 5.43 11.60
C THR A 86 1.55 4.11 10.83
N VAL A 87 0.72 4.09 9.78
CA VAL A 87 0.53 2.92 8.91
C VAL A 87 1.84 2.58 8.21
N VAL A 88 2.48 3.56 7.56
CA VAL A 88 3.78 3.38 6.89
C VAL A 88 4.84 2.85 7.86
N SER A 89 4.88 3.35 9.10
CA SER A 89 5.81 2.84 10.12
C SER A 89 5.48 1.40 10.51
N ALA A 90 4.23 1.05 10.71
CA ALA A 90 3.81 -0.30 11.11
C ALA A 90 4.10 -1.33 10.00
N GLU A 91 3.73 -1.04 8.76
CA GLU A 91 4.01 -1.90 7.59
C GLU A 91 5.51 -2.17 7.43
N ASN A 92 6.32 -1.10 7.45
CA ASN A 92 7.76 -1.25 7.31
C ASN A 92 8.39 -1.97 8.52
N THR A 93 7.86 -1.78 9.73
CA THR A 93 8.28 -2.53 10.90
C THR A 93 8.01 -4.03 10.72
N LEU A 94 6.82 -4.40 10.24
CA LEU A 94 6.49 -5.80 9.94
C LEU A 94 7.43 -6.40 8.88
N ILE A 95 7.72 -5.66 7.81
CA ILE A 95 8.70 -6.09 6.80
C ILE A 95 10.08 -6.34 7.44
N LYS A 96 10.52 -5.49 8.38
CA LYS A 96 11.79 -5.67 9.09
C LYS A 96 11.77 -6.90 10.00
N ILE A 97 10.68 -7.18 10.68
CA ILE A 97 10.49 -8.38 11.50
C ILE A 97 10.65 -9.63 10.62
N LEU A 98 9.91 -9.71 9.51
CA LEU A 98 9.98 -10.85 8.60
C LEU A 98 11.36 -11.04 7.98
N LYS A 99 12.07 -9.94 7.66
CA LYS A 99 13.46 -10.01 7.19
C LYS A 99 14.40 -10.53 8.28
N ARG A 100 14.23 -10.13 9.54
CA ARG A 100 15.04 -10.65 10.64
C ARG A 100 14.75 -12.13 10.90
N ALA A 101 13.49 -12.52 10.96
CA ALA A 101 13.07 -13.91 11.10
C ALA A 101 13.67 -14.79 9.99
N LYS A 102 13.61 -14.33 8.75
CA LYS A 102 14.23 -15.02 7.61
C LYS A 102 15.74 -15.17 7.78
N GLN A 103 16.43 -14.12 8.17
CA GLN A 103 17.87 -14.13 8.42
C GLN A 103 18.24 -15.16 9.51
N LEU A 104 17.51 -15.17 10.62
CA LEU A 104 17.75 -16.09 11.73
C LEU A 104 17.57 -17.56 11.29
N ILE A 105 16.48 -17.88 10.60
CA ILE A 105 16.25 -19.25 10.07
C ILE A 105 17.33 -19.65 9.08
N GLN A 106 17.73 -18.76 8.18
CA GLN A 106 18.79 -19.06 7.19
C GLN A 106 20.16 -19.25 7.83
N ASN A 107 20.40 -18.63 8.99
CA ASN A 107 21.60 -18.81 9.80
C ASN A 107 21.54 -20.05 10.74
N GLY A 108 20.47 -20.85 10.64
CA GLY A 108 20.33 -22.08 11.41
C GLY A 108 19.65 -21.91 12.78
N THR A 109 19.17 -20.71 13.13
CA THR A 109 18.41 -20.50 14.37
C THR A 109 17.00 -21.06 14.18
N ASP A 110 16.57 -21.91 15.09
CA ASP A 110 15.18 -22.39 15.10
C ASP A 110 14.29 -21.34 15.78
N ILE A 111 13.31 -20.85 15.04
CA ILE A 111 12.29 -19.91 15.55
C ILE A 111 10.90 -20.48 15.27
N PHE A 112 9.95 -20.16 16.13
CA PHE A 112 8.55 -20.53 15.92
C PHE A 112 8.03 -19.99 14.58
N SER A 113 7.35 -20.84 13.81
CA SER A 113 6.58 -20.44 12.64
C SER A 113 5.62 -21.55 12.23
N SER A 114 4.49 -21.20 11.60
CA SER A 114 3.67 -22.21 10.92
C SER A 114 4.47 -22.88 9.82
N SER A 115 4.09 -24.09 9.44
CA SER A 115 4.79 -24.87 8.39
C SER A 115 4.82 -24.11 7.05
N ALA A 116 3.70 -23.47 6.69
CA ALA A 116 3.60 -22.67 5.48
C ALA A 116 4.56 -21.46 5.53
N LEU A 117 4.54 -20.67 6.60
CA LEU A 117 5.43 -19.52 6.73
C LEU A 117 6.90 -19.94 6.81
N LYS A 118 7.22 -21.03 7.51
CA LYS A 118 8.59 -21.56 7.62
C LYS A 118 9.21 -21.87 6.26
N MET A 119 8.41 -22.39 5.34
CA MET A 119 8.84 -22.67 3.97
C MET A 119 9.32 -21.38 3.26
N PHE A 120 8.59 -20.26 3.39
CA PHE A 120 8.94 -18.97 2.77
C PHE A 120 10.04 -18.21 3.51
N LEU A 121 10.15 -18.39 4.82
CA LEU A 121 11.26 -17.82 5.59
C LEU A 121 12.58 -18.54 5.29
N LYS A 122 12.55 -19.86 5.10
CA LYS A 122 13.76 -20.68 4.82
C LYS A 122 14.28 -20.48 3.39
N ASN A 123 13.40 -20.37 2.41
CA ASN A 123 13.75 -20.37 1.00
C ASN A 123 13.55 -19.00 0.33
N ASN A 124 14.18 -18.82 -0.84
CA ASN A 124 13.97 -17.68 -1.72
C ASN A 124 13.23 -18.18 -2.97
N TYR A 125 11.98 -17.77 -3.13
CA TYR A 125 11.18 -18.12 -4.31
C TYR A 125 11.06 -16.91 -5.24
N THR A 126 11.13 -17.19 -6.54
CA THR A 126 10.89 -16.23 -7.62
C THR A 126 9.55 -16.54 -8.29
N ALA A 127 9.02 -15.63 -9.09
CA ALA A 127 7.79 -15.88 -9.86
C ALA A 127 7.84 -17.17 -10.68
N ASN A 128 9.02 -17.51 -11.23
CA ASN A 128 9.20 -18.77 -11.98
C ASN A 128 9.03 -20.04 -11.11
N ASN A 129 9.35 -19.97 -9.83
CA ASN A 129 9.13 -21.11 -8.93
C ASN A 129 7.64 -21.37 -8.73
N PHE A 130 6.82 -20.31 -8.57
CA PHE A 130 5.36 -20.44 -8.46
C PHE A 130 4.70 -20.96 -9.74
N ILE A 131 5.24 -20.59 -10.92
CA ILE A 131 4.71 -21.07 -12.21
C ILE A 131 5.04 -22.54 -12.43
N LYS A 132 6.19 -23.04 -11.95
CA LYS A 132 6.70 -24.39 -12.20
C LYS A 132 6.33 -25.42 -11.13
N ASN A 133 5.84 -24.97 -9.98
CA ASN A 133 5.56 -25.84 -8.84
C ASN A 133 4.29 -25.42 -8.13
N ASP A 134 3.23 -26.17 -8.34
CA ASP A 134 1.90 -25.92 -7.77
C ASP A 134 1.91 -26.02 -6.24
N ASP A 135 2.77 -26.86 -5.63
CA ASP A 135 2.88 -26.99 -4.17
C ASP A 135 3.31 -25.69 -3.50
N ILE A 136 4.15 -24.88 -4.18
CA ILE A 136 4.58 -23.56 -3.68
C ILE A 136 3.38 -22.60 -3.67
N LEU A 137 2.60 -22.59 -4.75
CA LEU A 137 1.39 -21.76 -4.86
C LEU A 137 0.33 -22.21 -3.85
N GLU A 138 0.10 -23.52 -3.73
CA GLU A 138 -0.83 -24.08 -2.75
C GLU A 138 -0.41 -23.73 -1.30
N THR A 139 0.88 -23.87 -0.99
CA THR A 139 1.38 -23.48 0.35
C THR A 139 1.25 -21.99 0.59
N PHE A 140 1.50 -21.16 -0.42
CA PHE A 140 1.31 -19.70 -0.32
C PHE A 140 -0.14 -19.33 -0.05
N SER A 141 -1.10 -20.01 -0.69
CA SER A 141 -2.53 -19.76 -0.51
C SER A 141 -3.06 -20.13 0.89
N LYS A 142 -2.29 -20.89 1.67
CA LYS A 142 -2.60 -21.24 3.07
C LYS A 142 -2.17 -20.20 4.08
N LEU A 143 -1.35 -19.20 3.67
CA LEU A 143 -0.89 -18.12 4.55
C LEU A 143 -2.01 -17.11 4.80
N ASP A 144 -2.17 -16.76 6.06
CA ASP A 144 -3.09 -15.70 6.49
C ASP A 144 -2.52 -14.86 7.64
N ASP A 145 -3.32 -13.90 8.13
CA ASP A 145 -2.93 -13.02 9.23
C ASP A 145 -2.66 -13.77 10.54
N HIS A 146 -3.29 -14.95 10.76
CA HIS A 146 -3.10 -15.73 11.98
C HIS A 146 -1.69 -16.32 12.04
N ASP A 147 -1.11 -16.74 10.90
CA ASP A 147 0.29 -17.17 10.83
C ASP A 147 1.22 -16.08 11.36
N ILE A 148 1.00 -14.85 10.88
CA ILE A 148 1.83 -13.71 11.23
C ILE A 148 1.63 -13.31 12.70
N TYR A 149 0.37 -13.19 13.17
CA TYR A 149 0.10 -12.79 14.55
C TYR A 149 0.55 -13.82 15.58
N SER A 150 0.41 -15.12 15.29
CA SER A 150 0.92 -16.19 16.14
C SER A 150 2.45 -16.10 16.26
N CYS A 151 3.13 -15.93 15.13
CA CYS A 151 4.59 -15.73 15.13
C CYS A 151 5.02 -14.49 15.90
N LEU A 152 4.34 -13.36 15.72
CA LEU A 152 4.68 -12.13 16.45
C LEU A 152 4.58 -12.31 17.97
N LYS A 153 3.60 -13.06 18.47
CA LYS A 153 3.43 -13.34 19.91
C LYS A 153 4.58 -14.17 20.46
N GLU A 154 4.99 -15.21 19.75
CA GLU A 154 6.12 -16.04 20.14
C GLU A 154 7.46 -15.28 19.99
N TRP A 155 7.66 -14.56 18.88
CA TRP A 155 8.86 -13.78 18.65
C TRP A 155 9.05 -12.61 19.62
N ALA A 156 7.99 -12.13 20.24
CA ALA A 156 8.06 -11.10 21.28
C ALA A 156 8.88 -11.55 22.51
N ASN A 157 8.96 -12.86 22.74
CA ASN A 157 9.74 -13.46 23.84
C ASN A 157 11.05 -14.11 23.39
N HIS A 158 11.46 -13.91 22.12
CA HIS A 158 12.67 -14.50 21.57
C HIS A 158 13.92 -13.77 22.05
N ASP A 159 15.03 -14.49 22.23
CA ASP A 159 16.31 -13.95 22.70
C ASP A 159 16.94 -12.91 21.76
N ASP A 160 16.66 -13.01 20.45
CA ASP A 160 17.10 -11.99 19.50
C ASP A 160 16.41 -10.65 19.76
N PHE A 161 17.17 -9.67 20.20
CA PHE A 161 16.66 -8.34 20.56
C PHE A 161 15.93 -7.64 19.41
N ILE A 162 16.42 -7.77 18.17
CA ILE A 162 15.78 -7.11 17.02
C ILE A 162 14.41 -7.72 16.76
N LEU A 163 14.34 -9.06 16.71
CA LEU A 163 13.09 -9.77 16.47
C LEU A 163 12.06 -9.48 17.57
N SER A 164 12.46 -9.61 18.84
CA SER A 164 11.56 -9.42 19.97
C SER A 164 11.11 -7.96 20.12
N SER A 165 12.04 -7.00 20.07
CA SER A 165 11.69 -5.58 20.26
C SER A 165 10.75 -5.04 19.17
N LEU A 166 10.93 -5.46 17.91
CA LEU A 166 10.06 -5.05 16.83
C LEU A 166 8.68 -5.74 16.91
N SER A 167 8.63 -7.04 17.28
CA SER A 167 7.38 -7.78 17.49
C SER A 167 6.54 -7.17 18.61
N ILE A 168 7.14 -6.85 19.75
CA ILE A 168 6.50 -6.13 20.86
C ILE A 168 5.91 -4.79 20.40
N ARG A 169 6.60 -4.06 19.52
CA ARG A 169 6.10 -2.77 19.00
C ARG A 169 4.81 -2.92 18.19
N ILE A 170 4.73 -3.94 17.35
CA ILE A 170 3.52 -4.22 16.56
C ILE A 170 2.39 -4.65 17.49
N LEU A 171 2.61 -5.63 18.37
CA LEU A 171 1.60 -6.15 19.28
C LEU A 171 1.03 -5.08 20.21
N ASN A 172 1.88 -4.20 20.73
CA ASN A 172 1.49 -3.12 21.63
C ASN A 172 1.05 -1.84 20.90
N ARG A 173 0.94 -1.85 19.56
CA ARG A 173 0.57 -0.67 18.74
C ARG A 173 1.45 0.57 19.01
N LYS A 174 2.75 0.35 19.26
CA LYS A 174 3.77 1.38 19.50
C LYS A 174 4.86 1.32 18.43
N PRO A 175 4.52 1.58 17.16
CA PRO A 175 5.47 1.49 16.05
C PRO A 175 6.64 2.46 16.25
N LEU A 176 7.66 2.32 15.42
CA LEU A 176 8.80 3.24 15.38
C LEU A 176 8.30 4.68 15.11
N LYS A 177 8.99 5.67 15.68
CA LYS A 177 8.80 7.06 15.28
C LYS A 177 9.10 7.22 13.81
N ILE A 178 8.34 8.09 13.15
CA ILE A 178 8.53 8.39 11.74
C ILE A 178 8.56 9.90 11.53
N LYS A 179 9.58 10.38 10.82
CA LYS A 179 9.64 11.72 10.24
C LYS A 179 9.36 11.63 8.75
N THR A 180 8.68 12.62 8.20
CA THR A 180 8.40 12.73 6.77
C THR A 180 8.79 14.10 6.26
N GLN A 181 9.36 14.16 5.06
CA GLN A 181 9.73 15.41 4.38
C GLN A 181 9.71 15.23 2.86
N ASN A 182 9.81 16.34 2.11
CA ASN A 182 9.76 16.32 0.64
C ASN A 182 11.10 15.91 -0.01
N GLU A 183 12.20 16.02 0.73
CA GLU A 183 13.56 15.68 0.26
C GLU A 183 14.09 14.43 0.96
N LYS A 184 15.13 13.81 0.39
CA LYS A 184 15.81 12.68 1.01
C LYS A 184 16.50 13.11 2.31
N PHE A 185 16.50 12.23 3.31
CA PHE A 185 17.29 12.41 4.52
C PHE A 185 18.78 12.29 4.21
N SER A 186 19.60 13.13 4.85
CA SER A 186 21.05 13.08 4.66
C SER A 186 21.67 11.84 5.33
N GLU A 187 22.69 11.27 4.71
CA GLU A 187 23.46 10.16 5.29
C GLU A 187 24.01 10.52 6.67
N LYS A 188 24.43 11.78 6.87
CA LYS A 188 24.92 12.26 8.17
C LYS A 188 23.86 12.15 9.26
N GLU A 189 22.59 12.53 8.97
CA GLU A 189 21.49 12.41 9.94
C GLU A 189 21.19 10.94 10.24
N ILE A 190 21.12 10.10 9.21
CA ILE A 190 20.85 8.67 9.34
C ILE A 190 21.94 8.00 10.19
N ASN A 191 23.22 8.24 9.88
CA ASN A 191 24.34 7.63 10.58
C ASN A 191 24.42 8.09 12.05
N LYS A 192 24.13 9.39 12.33
CA LYS A 192 24.04 9.89 13.70
C LYS A 192 22.95 9.18 14.51
N LEU A 193 21.80 8.90 13.90
CA LEU A 193 20.72 8.15 14.56
C LEU A 193 21.10 6.69 14.79
N LYS A 194 21.76 6.04 13.81
CA LYS A 194 22.24 4.66 13.96
C LYS A 194 23.23 4.52 15.10
N GLN A 195 24.19 5.43 15.23
CA GLN A 195 25.13 5.45 16.34
C GLN A 195 24.42 5.53 17.70
N LYS A 196 23.48 6.49 17.85
CA LYS A 196 22.70 6.62 19.09
C LYS A 196 21.88 5.39 19.42
N VAL A 197 21.33 4.72 18.39
CA VAL A 197 20.54 3.47 18.56
C VAL A 197 21.47 2.33 18.97
N SER A 198 22.62 2.18 18.32
CA SER A 198 23.65 1.19 18.65
C SER A 198 24.10 1.32 20.11
N GLU A 199 24.47 2.53 20.54
CA GLU A 199 24.88 2.83 21.92
C GLU A 199 23.74 2.53 22.93
N LYS A 200 22.51 3.02 22.64
CA LYS A 200 21.37 2.90 23.56
C LYS A 200 20.96 1.45 23.81
N TYR A 201 20.98 0.62 22.76
CA TYR A 201 20.49 -0.76 22.81
C TYR A 201 21.62 -1.79 22.86
N ASN A 202 22.87 -1.36 22.85
CA ASN A 202 24.08 -2.20 22.82
C ASN A 202 24.03 -3.26 21.71
N ILE A 203 23.72 -2.81 20.47
CA ILE A 203 23.62 -3.64 19.27
C ILE A 203 24.65 -3.22 18.23
N SER A 204 24.96 -4.10 17.29
CA SER A 204 25.85 -3.79 16.18
C SER A 204 25.30 -2.66 15.30
N ILE A 205 26.17 -1.92 14.63
CA ILE A 205 25.75 -0.90 13.64
C ILE A 205 24.91 -1.52 12.52
N ASP A 206 25.25 -2.74 12.11
CA ASP A 206 24.49 -3.46 11.07
C ASP A 206 23.06 -3.78 11.53
N ASP A 207 22.88 -4.20 12.77
CA ASP A 207 21.56 -4.46 13.33
C ASP A 207 20.70 -3.19 13.45
N THR A 208 21.32 -2.02 13.56
CA THR A 208 20.56 -0.75 13.55
C THR A 208 19.77 -0.54 12.26
N ASN A 209 20.12 -1.19 11.14
CA ASN A 209 19.36 -1.14 9.89
C ASN A 209 17.93 -1.70 10.00
N TYR A 210 17.64 -2.47 11.02
CA TYR A 210 16.30 -2.94 11.35
C TYR A 210 15.47 -1.90 12.10
N LEU A 211 16.14 -1.00 12.84
CA LEU A 211 15.51 0.00 13.70
C LEU A 211 15.55 1.42 13.12
N VAL A 212 16.56 1.72 12.28
CA VAL A 212 16.72 3.03 11.63
C VAL A 212 16.77 2.82 10.12
N PHE A 213 15.75 3.23 9.43
CA PHE A 213 15.64 3.05 7.99
C PHE A 213 14.83 4.14 7.32
N THR A 214 15.08 4.35 6.05
CA THR A 214 14.41 5.33 5.21
C THR A 214 13.64 4.66 4.09
N GLY A 215 12.69 5.38 3.54
CA GLY A 215 11.96 4.97 2.36
C GLY A 215 11.23 6.15 1.71
N LYS A 216 10.41 5.84 0.74
CA LYS A 216 9.64 6.81 -0.04
C LYS A 216 8.21 6.31 -0.18
N VAL A 217 7.27 7.19 0.02
CA VAL A 217 5.85 7.00 -0.33
C VAL A 217 5.48 7.94 -1.46
N SER A 218 4.64 7.46 -2.36
CA SER A 218 4.20 8.22 -3.54
C SER A 218 2.69 8.16 -3.65
N ASN A 219 2.07 9.27 -3.96
CA ASN A 219 0.64 9.34 -4.24
C ASN A 219 0.40 10.02 -5.58
N ASN A 220 -0.45 9.40 -6.38
CA ASN A 220 -0.94 9.91 -7.64
C ASN A 220 -2.44 9.60 -7.71
N ALA A 221 -3.28 10.62 -7.72
CA ALA A 221 -4.72 10.45 -7.73
C ALA A 221 -5.26 10.04 -9.10
N TYR A 222 -4.63 10.51 -10.19
CA TYR A 222 -5.02 10.23 -11.56
C TYR A 222 -3.81 9.94 -12.45
N GLN A 223 -3.87 8.88 -13.27
CA GLN A 223 -2.77 8.46 -14.15
C GLN A 223 -3.17 8.59 -15.62
N TYR A 224 -3.22 9.81 -16.13
CA TYR A 224 -3.60 10.14 -17.50
C TYR A 224 -2.91 9.28 -18.58
N HIS A 225 -1.62 8.96 -18.38
CA HIS A 225 -0.84 8.18 -19.35
C HIS A 225 -1.11 6.67 -19.37
N LYS A 226 -1.88 6.15 -18.40
CA LYS A 226 -2.14 4.70 -18.32
C LYS A 226 -3.54 4.31 -18.75
N THR A 227 -4.54 4.98 -18.21
CA THR A 227 -5.95 4.71 -18.50
C THR A 227 -6.74 6.00 -18.33
N HIS A 228 -7.75 6.18 -19.17
CA HIS A 228 -8.61 7.37 -19.15
C HIS A 228 -9.88 7.12 -18.35
N ILE A 229 -10.42 8.17 -17.75
CA ILE A 229 -11.81 8.24 -17.31
C ILE A 229 -12.56 9.03 -18.36
N ASN A 230 -13.29 8.31 -19.23
CA ASN A 230 -13.94 8.89 -20.38
C ASN A 230 -15.30 9.49 -19.98
N ILE A 231 -15.55 10.71 -20.44
CA ILE A 231 -16.82 11.44 -20.26
C ILE A 231 -17.54 11.49 -21.61
N LEU A 232 -18.79 11.02 -21.62
CA LEU A 232 -19.70 11.16 -22.78
C LEU A 232 -20.43 12.49 -22.67
N MET A 233 -20.06 13.42 -23.55
CA MET A 233 -20.69 14.74 -23.65
C MET A 233 -22.07 14.65 -24.31
N LYS A 234 -22.95 15.63 -24.08
CA LYS A 234 -24.32 15.69 -24.68
C LYS A 234 -24.31 15.70 -26.21
N ASN A 235 -23.27 16.20 -26.83
CA ASN A 235 -23.10 16.20 -28.28
C ASN A 235 -22.62 14.85 -28.84
N GLY A 236 -22.43 13.83 -27.99
CA GLY A 236 -21.92 12.50 -28.36
C GLY A 236 -20.39 12.40 -28.40
N GLU A 237 -19.67 13.49 -28.15
CA GLU A 237 -18.20 13.48 -28.08
C GLU A 237 -17.73 12.79 -26.81
N ILE A 238 -16.63 12.05 -26.88
CA ILE A 238 -15.97 11.44 -25.71
C ILE A 238 -14.71 12.22 -25.39
N LYS A 239 -14.59 12.72 -24.16
CA LYS A 239 -13.44 13.45 -23.63
C LYS A 239 -12.88 12.77 -22.40
N ASP A 240 -11.57 12.92 -22.17
CA ASP A 240 -11.01 12.58 -20.86
C ASP A 240 -11.54 13.54 -19.79
N ILE A 241 -11.64 13.10 -18.55
CA ILE A 241 -12.07 13.94 -17.43
C ILE A 241 -11.23 15.22 -17.28
N THR A 242 -9.94 15.17 -17.68
CA THR A 242 -9.05 16.34 -17.63
C THR A 242 -9.48 17.44 -18.58
N ASP A 243 -10.06 17.06 -19.73
CA ASP A 243 -10.52 17.99 -20.78
C ASP A 243 -12.00 18.36 -20.64
N ALA A 244 -12.77 17.53 -19.92
CA ALA A 244 -14.19 17.73 -19.71
C ALA A 244 -14.51 18.57 -18.47
N SER A 245 -13.61 18.62 -17.49
CA SER A 245 -13.77 19.35 -16.23
C SER A 245 -13.52 20.85 -16.39
N ASP A 246 -14.38 21.68 -15.84
CA ASP A 246 -14.26 23.14 -15.83
C ASP A 246 -13.85 23.74 -14.49
N GLN A 247 -13.94 22.99 -13.40
CA GLN A 247 -13.77 23.51 -12.06
C GLN A 247 -12.41 23.25 -11.42
N PHE A 248 -11.75 22.16 -11.77
CA PHE A 248 -10.49 21.76 -11.15
C PHE A 248 -9.39 21.55 -12.18
N ASN A 249 -8.24 22.09 -11.88
CA ASN A 249 -7.02 21.70 -12.58
C ASN A 249 -6.68 20.25 -12.22
N ILE A 250 -7.32 19.28 -12.88
CA ILE A 250 -7.10 17.84 -12.68
C ILE A 250 -5.65 17.47 -13.01
N ASP A 251 -4.96 18.26 -13.82
CA ASP A 251 -3.52 18.15 -14.00
C ASP A 251 -2.74 18.23 -12.69
N ALA A 252 -3.20 19.02 -11.73
CA ALA A 252 -2.61 19.05 -10.40
C ALA A 252 -2.81 17.75 -9.63
N LEU A 253 -3.89 17.01 -9.90
CA LEU A 253 -4.15 15.69 -9.31
C LEU A 253 -3.36 14.59 -10.00
N SER A 254 -2.93 14.78 -11.25
CA SER A 254 -2.10 13.82 -11.99
C SER A 254 -0.62 13.89 -11.58
N LYS A 255 -0.18 14.97 -10.95
CA LYS A 255 1.21 15.10 -10.48
C LYS A 255 1.49 14.15 -9.31
N THR A 256 2.50 13.31 -9.48
CA THR A 256 2.96 12.41 -8.42
C THR A 256 3.61 13.22 -7.30
N VAL A 257 3.04 13.13 -6.10
CA VAL A 257 3.62 13.71 -4.90
C VAL A 257 4.42 12.65 -4.17
N ASN A 258 5.70 12.92 -3.95
CA ASN A 258 6.62 12.04 -3.23
C ASN A 258 6.91 12.61 -1.85
N LYS A 259 6.92 11.74 -0.83
CA LYS A 259 7.43 12.07 0.51
C LYS A 259 8.43 11.01 0.92
N TYR A 260 9.53 11.44 1.49
CA TYR A 260 10.53 10.56 2.08
C TYR A 260 10.26 10.42 3.56
N PHE A 261 10.48 9.23 4.09
CA PHE A 261 10.33 8.96 5.51
C PHE A 261 11.61 8.38 6.13
N LEU A 262 11.77 8.63 7.43
CA LEU A 262 12.82 8.06 8.27
C LEU A 262 12.16 7.49 9.52
N CYS A 263 12.25 6.17 9.70
CA CYS A 263 11.79 5.46 10.88
C CYS A 263 12.94 5.27 11.87
N TYR A 264 12.67 5.42 13.18
CA TYR A 264 13.63 5.21 14.25
C TYR A 264 12.93 5.00 15.60
N PRO A 265 13.55 4.30 16.58
CA PRO A 265 12.98 4.18 17.91
C PRO A 265 12.99 5.52 18.66
N LYS A 266 12.13 5.65 19.66
CA LYS A 266 12.18 6.80 20.57
C LYS A 266 13.46 6.71 21.40
N ILE A 267 14.40 7.60 21.11
CA ILE A 267 15.70 7.70 21.79
C ILE A 267 15.58 8.76 22.89
#